data_2d5e47a9eeee7ef98fe089e913933964
#
_entry.id   2d5e47a9eeee7ef98fe089e913933964
#
_cell.length_a   1.000
_cell.length_b   1.000
_cell.length_c   1.000
_cell.angle_alpha   90.00
_cell.angle_beta   90.00
_cell.angle_gamma   90.00
#
_symmetry.space_group_name_H-M   'P 1'
#
loop_
_entity.id
_entity.type
_entity.pdbx_description
1 polymer ?
#
loop_
_entity_poly.entity_id
_entity_poly.type
_entity_poly.pdbx_seq_one_letter_code
_entity_poly.pdbx_strand_id
1 'polypeptide(L)'
;LKKIATAKSSYEKLLKQHEKFQENFKKKSTKIENQINELLDSIKKLDAENSNLRSQRTKLEADIASLQKQLAGIIVCPKCQHEFTLANDIDINEVKLRLQDRNGETQDILQNIEANEKRISDITTKGREARKEQDELNRSKIEWSNKITETCTALDELSRNTSYLTNKMQTLQHQMNTLQKSIDDARTNLFDDSYAILDEAIRKQEYEAKQAELNINNANGAIQSYEESIRDIENSSETDMIESL
;
A
#
# COMPACT_ATOMS: atom_id res chain seq x y z
N LEU A 1 18.08 -16.07 28.61
CA LEU A 1 17.41 -17.15 27.87
C LEU A 1 15.88 -17.03 27.89
N LYS A 2 15.21 -16.77 29.02
CA LYS A 2 13.75 -16.60 29.10
C LYS A 2 13.29 -15.39 28.26
N LYS A 3 14.00 -14.27 28.34
CA LYS A 3 13.66 -13.04 27.61
C LYS A 3 13.75 -13.20 26.08
N ILE A 4 14.75 -13.95 25.57
CA ILE A 4 14.84 -14.26 24.13
C ILE A 4 13.67 -15.14 23.69
N ALA A 5 13.26 -16.12 24.51
CA ALA A 5 12.12 -16.97 24.20
C ALA A 5 10.82 -16.15 24.08
N THR A 6 10.64 -15.15 24.96
CA THR A 6 9.50 -14.23 24.89
C THR A 6 9.56 -13.39 23.62
N ALA A 7 10.70 -12.76 23.31
CA ALA A 7 10.88 -11.96 22.10
C ALA A 7 10.65 -12.77 20.80
N LYS A 8 11.13 -14.02 20.76
CA LYS A 8 10.84 -14.93 19.64
C LYS A 8 9.35 -15.24 19.50
N SER A 9 8.67 -15.48 20.62
CA SER A 9 7.21 -15.72 20.60
C SER A 9 6.43 -14.51 20.11
N SER A 10 6.84 -13.30 20.51
CA SER A 10 6.23 -12.06 20.00
C SER A 10 6.48 -11.86 18.50
N TYR A 11 7.68 -12.13 18.03
CA TYR A 11 7.99 -12.09 16.59
C TYR A 11 7.17 -13.12 15.79
N GLU A 12 6.99 -14.33 16.30
CA GLU A 12 6.14 -15.35 15.66
C GLU A 12 4.67 -14.90 15.56
N LYS A 13 4.16 -14.22 16.59
CA LYS A 13 2.82 -13.61 16.55
C LYS A 13 2.74 -12.55 15.48
N LEU A 14 3.73 -11.65 15.41
CA LEU A 14 3.81 -10.60 14.39
C LEU A 14 3.84 -11.19 12.97
N LEU A 15 4.58 -12.29 12.76
CA LEU A 15 4.58 -13.00 11.47
C LEU A 15 3.20 -13.53 11.10
N LYS A 16 2.48 -14.15 12.04
CA LYS A 16 1.10 -14.64 11.79
C LYS A 16 0.12 -13.50 11.48
N GLN A 17 0.28 -12.35 12.12
CA GLN A 17 -0.53 -11.16 11.80
C GLN A 17 -0.20 -10.64 10.40
N HIS A 18 1.08 -10.60 10.03
CA HIS A 18 1.51 -10.22 8.69
C HIS A 18 1.00 -11.17 7.60
N GLU A 19 0.98 -12.48 7.84
CA GLU A 19 0.39 -13.44 6.90
C GLU A 19 -1.09 -13.14 6.64
N LYS A 20 -1.86 -12.90 7.71
CA LYS A 20 -3.27 -12.50 7.61
C LYS A 20 -3.43 -11.17 6.86
N PHE A 21 -2.55 -10.20 7.16
CA PHE A 21 -2.53 -8.93 6.43
C PHE A 21 -2.25 -9.16 4.94
N GLN A 22 -1.26 -9.98 4.59
CA GLN A 22 -0.93 -10.29 3.18
C GLN A 22 -2.11 -10.93 2.43
N GLU A 23 -2.84 -11.85 3.06
CA GLU A 23 -4.03 -12.44 2.45
C GLU A 23 -5.12 -11.39 2.20
N ASN A 24 -5.38 -10.54 3.18
CA ASN A 24 -6.35 -9.45 3.06
C ASN A 24 -5.91 -8.42 2.03
N PHE A 25 -4.63 -8.05 2.03
CA PHE A 25 -4.02 -7.18 1.04
C PHE A 25 -4.24 -7.71 -0.37
N LYS A 26 -3.92 -8.99 -0.62
CA LYS A 26 -4.10 -9.61 -1.93
C LYS A 26 -5.57 -9.54 -2.38
N LYS A 27 -6.52 -9.89 -1.50
CA LYS A 27 -7.95 -9.83 -1.81
C LYS A 27 -8.41 -8.41 -2.14
N LYS A 28 -8.01 -7.42 -1.32
CA LYS A 28 -8.37 -6.02 -1.53
C LYS A 28 -7.73 -5.45 -2.80
N SER A 29 -6.42 -5.69 -3.01
CA SER A 29 -5.69 -5.23 -4.20
C SER A 29 -6.35 -5.75 -5.49
N THR A 30 -6.65 -7.05 -5.55
CA THR A 30 -7.33 -7.64 -6.72
C THR A 30 -8.72 -7.02 -6.92
N LYS A 31 -9.47 -6.77 -5.84
CA LYS A 31 -10.79 -6.13 -5.94
C LYS A 31 -10.69 -4.72 -6.52
N ILE A 32 -9.74 -3.91 -6.01
CA ILE A 32 -9.51 -2.54 -6.49
C ILE A 32 -9.04 -2.54 -7.95
N GLU A 33 -8.11 -3.42 -8.31
CA GLU A 33 -7.63 -3.57 -9.70
C GLU A 33 -8.78 -3.92 -10.66
N ASN A 34 -9.63 -4.87 -10.30
CA ASN A 34 -10.81 -5.22 -11.09
C ASN A 34 -11.76 -4.03 -11.22
N GLN A 35 -12.03 -3.31 -10.13
CA GLN A 35 -12.86 -2.12 -10.14
C GLN A 35 -12.29 -1.03 -11.06
N ILE A 36 -10.98 -0.77 -11.01
CA ILE A 36 -10.31 0.19 -11.89
C ILE A 36 -10.47 -0.24 -13.36
N ASN A 37 -10.27 -1.52 -13.67
CA ASN A 37 -10.41 -2.04 -15.04
C ASN A 37 -11.86 -1.90 -15.55
N GLU A 38 -12.86 -2.23 -14.74
CA GLU A 38 -14.27 -2.06 -15.09
C GLU A 38 -14.63 -0.59 -15.35
N LEU A 39 -14.09 0.34 -14.54
CA LEU A 39 -14.27 1.77 -14.74
C LEU A 39 -13.61 2.25 -16.04
N LEU A 40 -12.39 1.80 -16.33
CA LEU A 40 -11.69 2.11 -17.57
C LEU A 40 -12.42 1.58 -18.81
N ASP A 41 -12.94 0.37 -18.76
CA ASP A 41 -13.71 -0.20 -19.86
C ASP A 41 -15.05 0.53 -20.07
N SER A 42 -15.66 1.01 -18.99
CA SER A 42 -16.86 1.86 -19.06
C SER A 42 -16.56 3.20 -19.75
N ILE A 43 -15.43 3.84 -19.44
CA ILE A 43 -15.00 5.07 -20.13
C ILE A 43 -14.78 4.80 -21.61
N LYS A 44 -14.05 3.75 -21.98
CA LYS A 44 -13.81 3.39 -23.40
C LYS A 44 -15.11 3.20 -24.19
N LYS A 45 -16.11 2.57 -23.58
CA LYS A 45 -17.43 2.36 -24.20
C LYS A 45 -18.15 3.69 -24.43
N LEU A 46 -18.17 4.58 -23.42
CA LEU A 46 -18.79 5.89 -23.53
C LEU A 46 -18.06 6.80 -24.53
N ASP A 47 -16.73 6.75 -24.60
CA ASP A 47 -15.95 7.49 -25.59
C ASP A 47 -16.23 7.00 -27.02
N ALA A 48 -16.34 5.69 -27.22
CA ALA A 48 -16.72 5.12 -28.51
C ALA A 48 -18.14 5.53 -28.92
N GLU A 49 -19.10 5.52 -27.97
CA GLU A 49 -20.46 5.99 -28.19
C GLU A 49 -20.48 7.48 -28.55
N ASN A 50 -19.75 8.32 -27.80
CA ASN A 50 -19.63 9.76 -28.10
C ASN A 50 -19.00 10.02 -29.47
N SER A 51 -18.00 9.20 -29.86
CA SER A 51 -17.40 9.30 -31.20
C SER A 51 -18.43 9.04 -32.31
N ASN A 52 -19.27 8.00 -32.11
CA ASN A 52 -20.34 7.66 -33.04
C ASN A 52 -21.40 8.80 -33.09
N LEU A 53 -21.85 9.29 -31.93
CA LEU A 53 -22.81 10.38 -31.83
C LEU A 53 -22.29 11.65 -32.51
N ARG A 54 -21.03 12.00 -32.32
CA ARG A 54 -20.39 13.13 -33.01
C ARG A 54 -20.38 12.95 -34.53
N SER A 55 -20.11 11.73 -35.02
CA SER A 55 -20.17 11.40 -36.44
C SER A 55 -21.58 11.52 -37.01
N GLN A 56 -22.60 11.06 -36.25
CA GLN A 56 -24.01 11.22 -36.63
C GLN A 56 -24.41 12.69 -36.67
N ARG A 57 -24.01 13.49 -35.69
CA ARG A 57 -24.23 14.93 -35.63
C ARG A 57 -23.66 15.63 -36.87
N THR A 58 -22.41 15.30 -37.25
CA THR A 58 -21.79 15.90 -38.44
C THR A 58 -22.59 15.63 -39.73
N LYS A 59 -23.16 14.40 -39.85
CA LYS A 59 -24.03 14.07 -40.99
C LYS A 59 -25.33 14.89 -40.97
N LEU A 60 -25.96 15.01 -39.81
CA LEU A 60 -27.18 15.78 -39.63
C LEU A 60 -26.93 17.28 -39.90
N GLU A 61 -25.80 17.82 -39.44
CA GLU A 61 -25.41 19.19 -39.70
C GLU A 61 -25.23 19.47 -41.22
N ALA A 62 -24.68 18.48 -41.96
CA ALA A 62 -24.59 18.58 -43.43
C ALA A 62 -25.97 18.52 -44.08
N ASP A 63 -26.87 17.65 -43.62
CA ASP A 63 -28.26 17.57 -44.09
C ASP A 63 -29.02 18.87 -43.82
N ILE A 64 -28.91 19.41 -42.59
CA ILE A 64 -29.49 20.68 -42.19
C ILE A 64 -28.99 21.81 -43.12
N ALA A 65 -27.69 21.88 -43.37
CA ALA A 65 -27.11 22.88 -44.26
C ALA A 65 -27.67 22.77 -45.72
N SER A 66 -27.90 21.54 -46.18
CA SER A 66 -28.50 21.26 -47.47
C SER A 66 -29.96 21.72 -47.54
N LEU A 67 -30.77 21.37 -46.50
CA LEU A 67 -32.18 21.79 -46.39
C LEU A 67 -32.30 23.30 -46.26
N GLN A 68 -31.42 23.97 -45.52
CA GLN A 68 -31.38 25.42 -45.41
C GLN A 68 -31.07 26.09 -46.76
N LYS A 69 -30.17 25.52 -47.56
CA LYS A 69 -29.88 26.02 -48.92
C LYS A 69 -31.12 25.90 -49.83
N GLN A 70 -31.89 24.80 -49.70
CA GLN A 70 -33.13 24.64 -50.44
C GLN A 70 -34.16 25.72 -50.04
N LEU A 71 -34.28 26.00 -48.75
CA LEU A 71 -35.17 27.05 -48.24
C LEU A 71 -34.72 28.46 -48.59
N ALA A 72 -33.41 28.72 -48.72
CA ALA A 72 -32.87 30.03 -49.11
C ALA A 72 -33.25 30.43 -50.56
N GLY A 73 -33.65 29.45 -51.39
CA GLY A 73 -34.20 29.69 -52.75
C GLY A 73 -35.70 29.99 -52.79
N ILE A 74 -36.35 30.11 -51.62
CA ILE A 74 -37.79 30.46 -51.54
C ILE A 74 -37.99 31.91 -51.78
N ILE A 75 -38.94 32.22 -52.69
CA ILE A 75 -39.41 33.55 -52.96
C ILE A 75 -40.79 33.71 -52.32
N VAL A 76 -40.95 34.79 -51.53
CA VAL A 76 -42.26 35.13 -50.93
C VAL A 76 -43.00 36.15 -51.82
N CYS A 77 -44.20 35.79 -52.23
CA CYS A 77 -45.04 36.72 -52.99
C CYS A 77 -45.42 37.95 -52.15
N PRO A 78 -45.11 39.22 -52.59
CA PRO A 78 -45.36 40.39 -51.77
C PRO A 78 -46.87 40.73 -51.66
N LYS A 79 -47.73 40.12 -52.48
CA LYS A 79 -49.20 40.41 -52.46
C LYS A 79 -49.95 39.43 -51.60
N CYS A 80 -49.63 38.11 -51.65
CA CYS A 80 -50.38 37.06 -50.97
C CYS A 80 -49.56 36.31 -49.92
N GLN A 81 -48.29 36.66 -49.74
CA GLN A 81 -47.33 36.05 -48.87
C GLN A 81 -47.13 34.52 -49.10
N HIS A 82 -47.54 33.97 -50.24
CA HIS A 82 -47.31 32.59 -50.61
C HIS A 82 -45.84 32.34 -50.89
N GLU A 83 -45.29 31.31 -50.33
CA GLU A 83 -43.91 30.86 -50.50
C GLU A 83 -43.84 29.95 -51.74
N PHE A 84 -42.92 30.17 -52.64
CA PHE A 84 -42.65 29.32 -53.79
C PHE A 84 -41.17 29.29 -54.13
N THR A 85 -40.72 28.21 -54.75
CA THR A 85 -39.34 28.02 -55.21
C THR A 85 -39.33 28.12 -56.75
N LEU A 86 -38.20 28.54 -57.30
CA LEU A 86 -38.00 28.53 -58.76
C LEU A 86 -37.86 27.11 -59.34
N ALA A 87 -37.58 26.14 -58.49
CA ALA A 87 -37.54 24.68 -58.79
C ALA A 87 -38.94 24.11 -58.59
N ASN A 88 -39.63 23.71 -59.63
CA ASN A 88 -41.05 23.31 -59.61
C ASN A 88 -41.42 22.05 -58.84
N ASP A 89 -40.47 21.34 -58.16
CA ASP A 89 -40.69 20.04 -57.54
C ASP A 89 -40.39 19.95 -56.02
N ILE A 90 -40.26 21.11 -55.35
CA ILE A 90 -39.95 21.12 -53.91
C ILE A 90 -41.19 21.52 -53.10
N ASP A 91 -41.69 20.59 -52.26
CA ASP A 91 -42.67 20.94 -51.24
C ASP A 91 -41.97 21.64 -50.05
N ILE A 92 -42.21 22.97 -49.98
CA ILE A 92 -41.62 23.83 -48.95
C ILE A 92 -42.00 23.35 -47.53
N ASN A 93 -43.23 22.88 -47.34
CA ASN A 93 -43.69 22.45 -46.04
C ASN A 93 -42.98 21.16 -45.62
N GLU A 94 -42.75 20.21 -46.52
CA GLU A 94 -41.99 19.01 -46.29
C GLU A 94 -40.55 19.33 -45.92
N VAL A 95 -39.90 20.28 -46.62
CA VAL A 95 -38.53 20.70 -46.30
C VAL A 95 -38.44 21.38 -44.94
N LYS A 96 -39.40 22.23 -44.58
CA LYS A 96 -39.47 22.84 -43.24
C LYS A 96 -39.66 21.77 -42.13
N LEU A 97 -40.54 20.81 -42.32
CA LEU A 97 -40.77 19.74 -41.39
C LEU A 97 -39.49 18.89 -41.20
N ARG A 98 -38.84 18.49 -42.30
CA ARG A 98 -37.56 17.74 -42.24
C ARG A 98 -36.48 18.53 -41.53
N LEU A 99 -36.38 19.87 -41.78
CA LEU A 99 -35.44 20.70 -41.07
C LEU A 99 -35.69 20.74 -39.57
N GLN A 100 -36.96 20.82 -39.16
CA GLN A 100 -37.36 20.77 -37.76
C GLN A 100 -36.97 19.44 -37.12
N ASP A 101 -37.26 18.31 -37.79
CA ASP A 101 -36.92 16.97 -37.33
C ASP A 101 -35.40 16.80 -37.16
N ARG A 102 -34.60 17.23 -38.16
CA ARG A 102 -33.12 17.15 -38.10
C ARG A 102 -32.51 18.01 -37.00
N ASN A 103 -33.10 19.19 -36.74
CA ASN A 103 -32.70 20.03 -35.62
C ASN A 103 -33.03 19.34 -34.27
N GLY A 104 -34.18 18.70 -34.15
CA GLY A 104 -34.56 17.93 -32.98
C GLY A 104 -33.60 16.75 -32.73
N GLU A 105 -33.35 15.95 -33.78
CA GLU A 105 -32.36 14.84 -33.71
C GLU A 105 -30.95 15.32 -33.30
N THR A 106 -30.51 16.46 -33.80
CA THR A 106 -29.21 17.05 -33.46
C THR A 106 -29.17 17.47 -31.99
N GLN A 107 -30.27 18.02 -31.48
CA GLN A 107 -30.39 18.43 -30.08
C GLN A 107 -30.40 17.23 -29.14
N ASP A 108 -31.09 16.15 -29.50
CA ASP A 108 -31.07 14.88 -28.75
C ASP A 108 -29.67 14.25 -28.69
N ILE A 109 -28.94 14.29 -29.82
CA ILE A 109 -27.54 13.83 -29.86
C ILE A 109 -26.66 14.67 -28.94
N LEU A 110 -26.80 16.01 -28.94
CA LEU A 110 -26.04 16.87 -28.03
C LEU A 110 -26.32 16.56 -26.56
N GLN A 111 -27.57 16.36 -26.19
CA GLN A 111 -27.95 15.98 -24.82
C GLN A 111 -27.34 14.61 -24.41
N ASN A 112 -27.33 13.66 -25.34
CA ASN A 112 -26.73 12.35 -25.10
C ASN A 112 -25.21 12.45 -24.91
N ILE A 113 -24.51 13.24 -25.71
CA ILE A 113 -23.08 13.50 -25.56
C ILE A 113 -22.79 14.15 -24.21
N GLU A 114 -23.54 15.18 -23.83
CA GLU A 114 -23.38 15.86 -22.54
C GLU A 114 -23.62 14.89 -21.35
N ALA A 115 -24.67 14.06 -21.42
CA ALA A 115 -24.94 13.06 -20.43
C ALA A 115 -23.80 12.03 -20.31
N ASN A 116 -23.24 11.60 -21.42
CA ASN A 116 -22.09 10.68 -21.43
C ASN A 116 -20.83 11.33 -20.89
N GLU A 117 -20.55 12.59 -21.24
CA GLU A 117 -19.40 13.35 -20.70
C GLU A 117 -19.51 13.52 -19.18
N LYS A 118 -20.70 13.77 -18.64
CA LYS A 118 -20.94 13.80 -17.21
C LYS A 118 -20.67 12.44 -16.56
N ARG A 119 -21.17 11.35 -17.16
CA ARG A 119 -20.88 9.99 -16.68
C ARG A 119 -19.39 9.67 -16.69
N ILE A 120 -18.66 10.07 -17.73
CA ILE A 120 -17.20 9.90 -17.82
C ILE A 120 -16.51 10.66 -16.68
N SER A 121 -16.94 11.88 -16.38
CA SER A 121 -16.41 12.69 -15.27
C SER A 121 -16.62 11.98 -13.91
N ASP A 122 -17.83 11.47 -13.68
CA ASP A 122 -18.17 10.74 -12.43
C ASP A 122 -17.34 9.45 -12.30
N ILE A 123 -17.22 8.68 -13.40
CA ILE A 123 -16.39 7.45 -13.42
C ILE A 123 -14.92 7.79 -13.20
N THR A 124 -14.41 8.86 -13.79
CA THR A 124 -13.02 9.32 -13.61
C THR A 124 -12.76 9.68 -12.14
N THR A 125 -13.71 10.30 -11.47
CA THR A 125 -13.61 10.63 -10.05
C THR A 125 -13.54 9.38 -9.20
N LYS A 126 -14.43 8.40 -9.42
CA LYS A 126 -14.39 7.09 -8.75
C LYS A 126 -13.08 6.36 -9.02
N GLY A 127 -12.55 6.45 -10.23
CA GLY A 127 -11.25 5.86 -10.59
C GLY A 127 -10.09 6.47 -9.82
N ARG A 128 -10.11 7.80 -9.57
CA ARG A 128 -9.11 8.47 -8.71
C ARG A 128 -9.22 8.03 -7.25
N GLU A 129 -10.41 7.86 -6.73
CA GLU A 129 -10.64 7.37 -5.37
C GLU A 129 -10.12 5.95 -5.21
N ALA A 130 -10.44 5.05 -6.14
CA ALA A 130 -9.93 3.68 -6.13
C ALA A 130 -8.40 3.61 -6.19
N ARG A 131 -7.75 4.48 -6.98
CA ARG A 131 -6.28 4.58 -7.02
C ARG A 131 -5.70 5.08 -5.71
N LYS A 132 -6.33 6.06 -5.05
CA LYS A 132 -5.89 6.51 -3.72
C LYS A 132 -5.98 5.37 -2.69
N GLU A 133 -7.07 4.62 -2.69
CA GLU A 133 -7.22 3.44 -1.81
C GLU A 133 -6.11 2.40 -2.08
N GLN A 134 -5.76 2.17 -3.34
CA GLN A 134 -4.66 1.28 -3.71
C GLN A 134 -3.30 1.79 -3.21
N ASP A 135 -3.05 3.10 -3.31
CA ASP A 135 -1.81 3.71 -2.83
C ASP A 135 -1.70 3.63 -1.30
N GLU A 136 -2.77 3.85 -0.56
CA GLU A 136 -2.82 3.68 0.90
C GLU A 136 -2.57 2.22 1.30
N LEU A 137 -3.20 1.28 0.60
CA LEU A 137 -2.98 -0.14 0.80
C LEU A 137 -1.52 -0.54 0.55
N ASN A 138 -0.88 0.00 -0.48
CA ASN A 138 0.54 -0.23 -0.79
C ASN A 138 1.47 0.38 0.29
N ARG A 139 1.14 1.56 0.81
CA ARG A 139 1.89 2.17 1.95
C ARG A 139 1.83 1.25 3.17
N SER A 140 0.64 0.79 3.53
CA SER A 140 0.48 -0.14 4.66
C SER A 140 1.30 -1.42 4.47
N LYS A 141 1.38 -1.95 3.23
CA LYS A 141 2.24 -3.12 2.93
C LYS A 141 3.73 -2.83 3.19
N ILE A 142 4.20 -1.64 2.79
CA ILE A 142 5.60 -1.22 3.01
C ILE A 142 5.86 -1.08 4.52
N GLU A 143 4.97 -0.45 5.26
CA GLU A 143 5.09 -0.27 6.71
C GLU A 143 5.17 -1.63 7.42
N TRP A 144 4.30 -2.57 7.08
CA TRP A 144 4.36 -3.93 7.60
C TRP A 144 5.69 -4.63 7.30
N SER A 145 6.19 -4.52 6.07
CA SER A 145 7.47 -5.08 5.68
C SER A 145 8.62 -4.50 6.50
N ASN A 146 8.63 -3.18 6.70
CA ASN A 146 9.65 -2.50 7.49
C ASN A 146 9.61 -2.95 8.96
N LYS A 147 8.43 -2.98 9.58
CA LYS A 147 8.25 -3.45 10.96
C LYS A 147 8.82 -4.86 11.17
N ILE A 148 8.55 -5.78 10.25
CA ILE A 148 9.07 -7.15 10.33
C ILE A 148 10.59 -7.17 10.18
N THR A 149 11.14 -6.45 9.22
CA THR A 149 12.58 -6.40 8.99
C THR A 149 13.31 -5.84 10.21
N GLU A 150 12.82 -4.73 10.76
CA GLU A 150 13.39 -4.10 11.96
C GLU A 150 13.36 -5.06 13.17
N THR A 151 12.22 -5.71 13.39
CA THR A 151 12.07 -6.67 14.49
C THR A 151 12.97 -7.89 14.32
N CYS A 152 13.10 -8.39 13.09
CA CYS A 152 14.00 -9.51 12.77
C CYS A 152 15.47 -9.15 13.03
N THR A 153 15.90 -7.98 12.57
CA THR A 153 17.27 -7.47 12.76
C THR A 153 17.59 -7.33 14.26
N ALA A 154 16.67 -6.74 15.03
CA ALA A 154 16.83 -6.59 16.47
C ALA A 154 16.95 -7.96 17.21
N LEU A 155 16.16 -8.95 16.81
CA LEU A 155 16.24 -10.32 17.35
C LEU A 155 17.57 -11.00 17.02
N ASP A 156 18.06 -10.83 15.81
CA ASP A 156 19.35 -11.40 15.38
C ASP A 156 20.51 -10.80 16.15
N GLU A 157 20.52 -9.48 16.35
CA GLU A 157 21.54 -8.79 17.15
C GLU A 157 21.51 -9.27 18.61
N LEU A 158 20.32 -9.36 19.20
CA LEU A 158 20.13 -9.85 20.54
C LEU A 158 20.62 -11.30 20.69
N SER A 159 20.29 -12.16 19.74
CA SER A 159 20.72 -13.56 19.72
C SER A 159 22.24 -13.68 19.66
N ARG A 160 22.91 -12.90 18.80
CA ARG A 160 24.38 -12.88 18.67
C ARG A 160 25.04 -12.42 19.97
N ASN A 161 24.57 -11.31 20.54
CA ASN A 161 25.12 -10.77 21.78
C ASN A 161 24.97 -11.78 22.95
N THR A 162 23.82 -12.42 23.04
CA THR A 162 23.59 -13.43 24.09
C THR A 162 24.47 -14.65 23.91
N SER A 163 24.66 -15.13 22.69
CA SER A 163 25.56 -16.26 22.41
C SER A 163 26.99 -15.92 22.77
N TYR A 164 27.47 -14.72 22.42
CA TYR A 164 28.80 -14.24 22.78
C TYR A 164 29.01 -14.21 24.30
N LEU A 165 28.05 -13.64 25.05
CA LEU A 165 28.12 -13.53 26.49
C LEU A 165 28.08 -14.93 27.18
N THR A 166 27.25 -15.83 26.66
CA THR A 166 27.15 -17.19 27.16
C THR A 166 28.49 -17.96 27.02
N ASN A 167 29.12 -17.84 25.84
CA ASN A 167 30.42 -18.47 25.59
C ASN A 167 31.50 -17.88 26.50
N LYS A 168 31.51 -16.57 26.70
CA LYS A 168 32.47 -15.91 27.60
C LYS A 168 32.28 -16.33 29.04
N MET A 169 31.03 -16.45 29.51
CA MET A 169 30.71 -16.98 30.83
C MET A 169 31.23 -18.40 31.02
N GLN A 170 31.01 -19.27 30.04
CA GLN A 170 31.50 -20.67 30.12
C GLN A 170 33.03 -20.72 30.23
N THR A 171 33.72 -19.88 29.44
CA THR A 171 35.20 -19.79 29.50
C THR A 171 35.67 -19.31 30.86
N LEU A 172 35.06 -18.28 31.43
CA LEU A 172 35.41 -17.76 32.75
C LEU A 172 35.11 -18.76 33.84
N GLN A 173 33.99 -19.49 33.75
CA GLN A 173 33.66 -20.56 34.74
C GLN A 173 34.67 -21.68 34.67
N HIS A 174 35.13 -22.06 33.48
CA HIS A 174 36.18 -23.10 33.36
C HIS A 174 37.49 -22.61 33.98
N GLN A 175 37.91 -21.36 33.75
CA GLN A 175 39.10 -20.76 34.34
C GLN A 175 39.01 -20.68 35.86
N MET A 176 37.87 -20.29 36.42
CA MET A 176 37.61 -20.30 37.86
C MET A 176 37.77 -21.74 38.47
N ASN A 177 37.16 -22.74 37.84
CA ASN A 177 37.25 -24.11 38.31
C ASN A 177 38.69 -24.63 38.28
N THR A 178 39.45 -24.28 37.24
CA THR A 178 40.87 -24.65 37.13
C THR A 178 41.71 -24.01 38.25
N LEU A 179 41.48 -22.71 38.49
CA LEU A 179 42.17 -21.99 39.56
C LEU A 179 41.80 -22.52 40.95
N GLN A 180 40.52 -22.82 41.18
CA GLN A 180 40.07 -23.41 42.43
C GLN A 180 40.78 -24.75 42.70
N LYS A 181 40.87 -25.59 41.66
CA LYS A 181 41.62 -26.84 41.76
C LYS A 181 43.10 -26.60 42.08
N SER A 182 43.74 -25.64 41.44
CA SER A 182 45.13 -25.29 41.71
C SER A 182 45.35 -24.77 43.13
N ILE A 183 44.38 -24.03 43.68
CA ILE A 183 44.39 -23.58 45.09
C ILE A 183 44.28 -24.77 46.04
N ASP A 184 43.37 -25.68 45.77
CA ASP A 184 43.17 -26.85 46.62
C ASP A 184 44.40 -27.78 46.60
N ASP A 185 45.04 -27.95 45.42
CA ASP A 185 46.30 -28.68 45.27
C ASP A 185 47.45 -27.99 46.02
N ALA A 186 47.56 -26.64 45.94
CA ALA A 186 48.57 -25.86 46.66
C ALA A 186 48.39 -25.92 48.17
N ARG A 187 47.13 -25.88 48.67
CA ARG A 187 46.78 -26.03 50.08
C ARG A 187 47.18 -27.41 50.61
N THR A 188 47.02 -28.42 49.80
CA THR A 188 47.35 -29.80 50.15
C THR A 188 48.87 -30.03 50.25
N ASN A 189 49.65 -29.31 49.40
CA ASN A 189 51.10 -29.50 49.29
C ASN A 189 51.92 -28.57 50.20
N LEU A 190 51.32 -27.69 51.03
CA LEU A 190 52.03 -26.83 52.02
C LEU A 190 53.12 -25.87 51.40
N PHE A 191 52.96 -25.37 50.17
CA PHE A 191 53.92 -24.44 49.57
C PHE A 191 53.41 -23.00 49.63
N ASP A 192 54.02 -22.20 50.54
CA ASP A 192 53.63 -20.76 50.74
C ASP A 192 53.79 -19.88 49.53
N ASP A 193 54.77 -20.09 48.67
CA ASP A 193 55.00 -19.26 47.46
C ASP A 193 53.94 -19.43 46.38
N SER A 194 53.34 -20.56 46.33
CA SER A 194 52.25 -20.83 45.35
C SER A 194 50.94 -20.13 45.72
N TYR A 195 50.78 -19.83 47.00
CA TYR A 195 49.54 -19.23 47.53
C TYR A 195 49.35 -17.80 47.08
N ALA A 196 50.41 -17.00 47.06
CA ALA A 196 50.35 -15.58 46.65
C ALA A 196 50.03 -15.45 45.16
N ILE A 197 50.62 -16.29 44.28
CA ILE A 197 50.42 -16.35 42.85
C ILE A 197 48.98 -16.75 42.51
N LEU A 198 48.44 -17.74 43.22
CA LEU A 198 47.08 -18.26 43.04
C LEU A 198 46.05 -17.24 43.53
N ASP A 199 46.31 -16.55 44.63
CA ASP A 199 45.42 -15.53 45.17
C ASP A 199 45.25 -14.33 44.19
N GLU A 200 46.36 -13.91 43.54
CA GLU A 200 46.35 -12.89 42.50
C GLU A 200 45.60 -13.34 41.24
N ALA A 201 45.78 -14.60 40.81
CA ALA A 201 45.04 -15.18 39.68
C ALA A 201 43.57 -15.33 39.95
N ILE A 202 43.16 -15.68 41.18
CA ILE A 202 41.75 -15.70 41.58
C ILE A 202 41.13 -14.32 41.53
N ARG A 203 41.78 -13.31 42.10
CA ARG A 203 41.30 -11.92 42.06
C ARG A 203 41.10 -11.43 40.64
N LYS A 204 41.99 -11.78 39.71
CA LYS A 204 41.85 -11.49 38.29
C LYS A 204 40.64 -12.14 37.69
N GLN A 205 40.39 -13.44 37.99
CA GLN A 205 39.24 -14.18 37.47
C GLN A 205 37.92 -13.71 38.09
N GLU A 206 37.91 -13.35 39.37
CA GLU A 206 36.76 -12.74 40.03
C GLU A 206 36.42 -11.39 39.40
N TYR A 207 37.44 -10.61 39.05
CA TYR A 207 37.22 -9.35 38.31
C TYR A 207 36.64 -9.59 36.91
N GLU A 208 37.19 -10.55 36.14
CA GLU A 208 36.70 -10.91 34.81
C GLU A 208 35.25 -11.47 34.86
N ALA A 209 34.95 -12.29 35.87
CA ALA A 209 33.59 -12.80 36.13
C ALA A 209 32.60 -11.64 36.41
N LYS A 210 33.05 -10.67 37.22
CA LYS A 210 32.24 -9.46 37.53
C LYS A 210 32.00 -8.60 36.32
N GLN A 211 32.98 -8.47 35.44
CA GLN A 211 32.81 -7.77 34.15
C GLN A 211 31.82 -8.52 33.22
N ALA A 212 31.92 -9.86 33.19
CA ALA A 212 30.96 -10.66 32.42
C ALA A 212 29.53 -10.52 32.96
N GLU A 213 29.36 -10.49 34.28
CA GLU A 213 28.06 -10.27 34.94
C GLU A 213 27.48 -8.88 34.59
N LEU A 214 28.32 -7.84 34.59
CA LEU A 214 27.93 -6.50 34.15
C LEU A 214 27.49 -6.50 32.67
N ASN A 215 28.22 -7.19 31.82
CA ASN A 215 27.86 -7.31 30.40
C ASN A 215 26.54 -8.07 30.20
N ILE A 216 26.28 -9.11 31.00
CA ILE A 216 24.99 -9.82 31.02
C ILE A 216 23.85 -8.88 31.44
N ASN A 217 24.06 -8.07 32.48
CA ASN A 217 23.07 -7.11 32.96
C ASN A 217 22.78 -6.04 31.91
N ASN A 218 23.80 -5.56 31.21
CA ASN A 218 23.63 -4.61 30.10
C ASN A 218 22.88 -5.24 28.92
N ALA A 219 23.19 -6.49 28.57
CA ALA A 219 22.47 -7.24 27.55
C ALA A 219 20.99 -7.48 27.94
N ASN A 220 20.74 -7.77 29.22
CA ASN A 220 19.39 -7.89 29.75
C ASN A 220 18.62 -6.57 29.65
N GLY A 221 19.26 -5.43 29.92
CA GLY A 221 18.69 -4.11 29.74
C GLY A 221 18.34 -3.81 28.27
N ALA A 222 19.24 -4.18 27.36
CA ALA A 222 18.97 -4.06 25.92
C ALA A 222 17.79 -4.97 25.47
N ILE A 223 17.72 -6.19 25.99
CA ILE A 223 16.56 -7.10 25.77
C ILE A 223 15.27 -6.43 26.20
N GLN A 224 15.25 -5.83 27.38
CA GLN A 224 14.07 -5.18 27.90
C GLN A 224 13.60 -4.00 27.01
N SER A 225 14.56 -3.23 26.50
CA SER A 225 14.28 -2.14 25.55
C SER A 225 13.69 -2.65 24.23
N TYR A 226 14.22 -3.77 23.70
CA TYR A 226 13.66 -4.42 22.51
C TYR A 226 12.26 -5.02 22.76
N GLU A 227 12.02 -5.60 23.94
CA GLU A 227 10.69 -6.08 24.32
C GLU A 227 9.65 -4.95 24.40
N GLU A 228 10.05 -3.77 24.88
CA GLU A 228 9.20 -2.58 24.88
C GLU A 228 8.90 -2.12 23.46
N SER A 229 9.93 -2.07 22.61
CA SER A 229 9.76 -1.72 21.19
C SER A 229 8.86 -2.72 20.43
N ILE A 230 8.97 -4.02 20.74
CA ILE A 230 8.08 -5.06 20.16
C ILE A 230 6.64 -4.85 20.62
N ARG A 231 6.42 -4.55 21.90
CA ARG A 231 5.08 -4.25 22.44
C ARG A 231 4.45 -3.03 21.78
N ASP A 232 5.25 -1.99 21.58
CA ASP A 232 4.79 -0.77 20.91
C ASP A 232 4.38 -1.06 19.45
N ILE A 233 5.14 -1.91 18.76
CA ILE A 233 4.82 -2.39 17.40
C ILE A 233 3.52 -3.22 17.42
N GLU A 234 3.37 -4.16 18.36
CA GLU A 234 2.17 -5.00 18.48
C GLU A 234 0.92 -4.12 18.73
N ASN A 235 0.99 -3.18 19.68
CA ASN A 235 -0.11 -2.29 20.00
C ASN A 235 -0.48 -1.36 18.83
N SER A 236 0.52 -0.81 18.13
CA SER A 236 0.28 0.04 16.96
C SER A 236 -0.31 -0.76 15.78
N SER A 237 0.12 -2.01 15.59
CA SER A 237 -0.36 -2.86 14.49
C SER A 237 -1.78 -3.37 14.71
N GLU A 238 -2.18 -3.65 15.96
CA GLU A 238 -3.57 -4.04 16.28
C GLU A 238 -4.54 -2.88 16.00
N THR A 239 -4.16 -1.65 16.36
CA THR A 239 -4.97 -0.46 16.12
C THR A 239 -5.10 -0.16 14.62
N ASP A 240 -3.98 -0.17 13.89
CA ASP A 240 -3.95 0.09 12.44
C ASP A 240 -4.68 -1.00 11.62
N MET A 241 -4.71 -2.26 12.08
CA MET A 241 -5.45 -3.33 11.43
C MET A 241 -6.97 -3.26 11.65
N ILE A 242 -7.42 -2.76 12.81
CA ILE A 242 -8.85 -2.57 13.10
C ILE A 242 -9.39 -1.40 12.27
N GLU A 243 -8.64 -0.32 12.11
CA GLU A 243 -9.05 0.84 11.32
C GLU A 243 -9.01 0.60 9.80
N SER A 244 -8.26 -0.43 9.34
CA SER A 244 -8.11 -0.74 7.90
C SER A 244 -9.03 -1.85 7.39
N LEU A 245 -9.82 -2.49 8.25
CA LEU A 245 -10.83 -3.50 7.94
C LEU A 245 -12.24 -2.92 7.91
#